data_f1de7547260a5fa135e122588a966a01
#
_entry.id   f1de7547260a5fa135e122588a966a01
#
_cell.length_a   1.000
_cell.length_b   1.000
_cell.length_c   1.000
_cell.angle_alpha   90.00
_cell.angle_beta   90.00
_cell.angle_gamma   90.00
#
_symmetry.space_group_name_H-M   'P 1'
#
loop_
_entity.id
_entity.type
_entity.pdbx_description
1 polymer ?
#
loop_
_entity_poly.entity_id
_entity_poly.type
_entity_poly.pdbx_seq_one_letter_code
_entity_poly.pdbx_strand_id
1 'polypeptide(L)'
;MNIEPIHSKDGKVYWVEQGDTLYAQRLQAGQYQKTNWQFAQKILPHTRRCIDVGSNNACNAVHYAEVFDTVECFEPTPLAQTLWRNTVRDCGTQGVTLYDVALGEDHRTTQILIHARNGGHNHLAHYDKNPRARGPQSRSTHTVAQVTLDSYNFSDVDFIKIDVEGYELFVLEGAETTIQQNRPLLQLEIVAHQCRKFNYRAEELIEYLRNLNYRVCSKRDGWLDGEFTSSCRSDDSKGIYHNGVKRKGDMDLFFVPQEWNTQLEPRLELFEI
;
A
#
# COMPACT_ATOMS: atom_id res chain seq x y z
N MET A 1 14.95 14.59 15.57
CA MET A 1 14.56 14.43 14.16
C MET A 1 13.92 15.72 13.73
N ASN A 2 14.35 16.26 12.60
CA ASN A 2 13.75 17.49 12.08
C ASN A 2 12.61 17.09 11.14
N ILE A 3 11.41 17.56 11.44
CA ILE A 3 10.21 17.38 10.62
C ILE A 3 9.67 18.76 10.24
N GLU A 4 9.03 18.85 9.08
CA GLU A 4 8.48 20.11 8.58
C GLU A 4 7.13 19.92 7.89
N PRO A 5 6.24 20.92 7.94
CA PRO A 5 4.98 20.89 7.21
C PRO A 5 5.18 21.30 5.74
N ILE A 6 4.45 20.62 4.85
CA ILE A 6 4.36 20.93 3.42
C ILE A 6 2.94 21.36 3.11
N HIS A 7 2.77 22.59 2.63
CA HIS A 7 1.50 23.10 2.16
C HIS A 7 1.29 22.66 0.70
N SER A 8 0.31 21.83 0.48
CA SER A 8 0.00 21.23 -0.81
C SER A 8 -0.98 22.07 -1.62
N LYS A 9 -0.92 21.95 -2.96
CA LYS A 9 -1.86 22.61 -3.88
C LYS A 9 -3.30 22.09 -3.76
N ASP A 10 -3.51 20.93 -3.16
CA ASP A 10 -4.84 20.39 -2.85
C ASP A 10 -5.45 20.93 -1.56
N GLY A 11 -4.76 21.89 -0.90
CA GLY A 11 -5.21 22.53 0.34
C GLY A 11 -4.88 21.75 1.62
N LYS A 12 -4.19 20.62 1.52
CA LYS A 12 -3.76 19.81 2.68
C LYS A 12 -2.42 20.29 3.23
N VAL A 13 -2.15 19.92 4.50
CA VAL A 13 -0.87 20.15 5.16
C VAL A 13 -0.28 18.79 5.52
N TYR A 14 0.79 18.40 4.84
CA TYR A 14 1.48 17.14 5.09
C TYR A 14 2.76 17.37 5.88
N TRP A 15 3.01 16.52 6.86
CA TRP A 15 4.27 16.55 7.59
C TRP A 15 5.25 15.52 7.01
N VAL A 16 6.50 15.93 6.83
CA VAL A 16 7.55 15.11 6.24
C VAL A 16 8.85 15.21 7.06
N GLU A 17 9.72 14.22 6.90
CA GLU A 17 11.10 14.33 7.40
C GLU A 17 11.85 15.36 6.58
N GLN A 18 12.56 16.29 7.27
CA GLN A 18 13.36 17.31 6.61
C GLN A 18 14.48 16.67 5.78
N GLY A 19 14.55 17.07 4.51
CA GLY A 19 15.51 16.53 3.55
C GLY A 19 14.97 15.44 2.62
N ASP A 20 13.74 14.98 2.79
CA ASP A 20 13.04 14.13 1.80
C ASP A 20 12.43 15.00 0.68
N THR A 21 13.30 15.60 -0.10
CA THR A 21 12.91 16.64 -1.07
C THR A 21 12.02 16.13 -2.19
N LEU A 22 12.23 14.91 -2.68
CA LEU A 22 11.44 14.35 -3.78
C LEU A 22 10.01 14.04 -3.36
N TYR A 23 9.86 13.45 -2.18
CA TYR A 23 8.53 13.15 -1.63
C TYR A 23 7.78 14.43 -1.30
N ALA A 24 8.45 15.39 -0.64
CA ALA A 24 7.91 16.71 -0.35
C ALA A 24 7.40 17.44 -1.60
N GLN A 25 8.16 17.43 -2.71
CA GLN A 25 7.75 18.02 -3.98
C GLN A 25 6.49 17.37 -4.56
N ARG A 26 6.37 16.04 -4.49
CA ARG A 26 5.19 15.29 -4.95
C ARG A 26 3.95 15.65 -4.14
N LEU A 27 4.08 15.71 -2.81
CA LEU A 27 3.00 16.13 -1.91
C LEU A 27 2.60 17.58 -2.18
N GLN A 28 3.58 18.50 -2.31
CA GLN A 28 3.33 19.91 -2.61
C GLN A 28 2.58 20.11 -3.93
N ALA A 29 2.82 19.26 -4.91
CA ALA A 29 2.10 19.30 -6.19
C ALA A 29 0.61 18.88 -6.07
N GLY A 30 0.20 18.25 -4.96
CA GLY A 30 -1.18 17.77 -4.73
C GLY A 30 -1.58 16.61 -5.65
N GLN A 31 -0.60 15.83 -6.12
CA GLN A 31 -0.83 14.77 -7.11
C GLN A 31 -0.38 13.38 -6.62
N TYR A 32 0.19 13.30 -5.42
CA TYR A 32 0.69 12.02 -4.91
C TYR A 32 -0.44 11.01 -4.77
N GLN A 33 -0.32 9.88 -5.45
CA GLN A 33 -1.30 8.79 -5.55
C GLN A 33 -2.75 9.19 -5.95
N LYS A 34 -2.98 10.46 -6.32
CA LYS A 34 -4.32 10.98 -6.64
C LYS A 34 -5.04 10.17 -7.72
N THR A 35 -4.32 9.78 -8.78
CA THR A 35 -4.91 9.02 -9.89
C THR A 35 -5.33 7.60 -9.47
N ASN A 36 -4.61 6.96 -8.53
CA ASN A 36 -4.98 5.66 -7.97
C ASN A 36 -6.28 5.78 -7.18
N TRP A 37 -6.36 6.80 -6.32
CA TRP A 37 -7.55 7.06 -5.53
C TRP A 37 -8.77 7.39 -6.41
N GLN A 38 -8.60 8.24 -7.42
CA GLN A 38 -9.66 8.56 -8.38
C GLN A 38 -10.15 7.34 -9.15
N PHE A 39 -9.26 6.41 -9.46
CA PHE A 39 -9.62 5.14 -10.07
C PHE A 39 -10.43 4.28 -9.10
N ALA A 40 -9.96 4.10 -7.85
CA ALA A 40 -10.67 3.33 -6.84
C ALA A 40 -12.10 3.86 -6.63
N GLN A 41 -12.28 5.18 -6.50
CA GLN A 41 -13.59 5.82 -6.33
C GLN A 41 -14.60 5.48 -7.44
N LYS A 42 -14.13 5.30 -8.68
CA LYS A 42 -15.02 4.99 -9.81
C LYS A 42 -15.58 3.58 -9.77
N ILE A 43 -14.88 2.64 -9.14
CA ILE A 43 -15.22 1.22 -9.12
C ILE A 43 -15.80 0.75 -7.78
N LEU A 44 -15.59 1.50 -6.70
CA LEU A 44 -16.14 1.17 -5.38
C LEU A 44 -17.68 1.24 -5.37
N PRO A 45 -18.37 0.17 -4.92
CA PRO A 45 -19.82 0.19 -4.76
C PRO A 45 -20.26 0.91 -3.49
N HIS A 46 -19.44 0.86 -2.44
CA HIS A 46 -19.68 1.45 -1.12
C HIS A 46 -18.43 2.08 -0.55
N THR A 47 -18.57 2.94 0.44
CA THR A 47 -17.46 3.69 1.08
C THR A 47 -17.63 3.75 2.61
N ARG A 48 -17.93 2.59 3.23
CA ARG A 48 -18.15 2.47 4.68
C ARG A 48 -16.83 2.44 5.44
N ARG A 49 -15.97 1.45 5.16
CA ARG A 49 -14.67 1.34 5.83
C ARG A 49 -13.54 1.14 4.83
N CYS A 50 -12.49 1.93 5.02
CA CYS A 50 -11.20 1.81 4.35
C CYS A 50 -10.14 1.32 5.34
N ILE A 51 -9.24 0.45 4.88
CA ILE A 51 -8.03 0.05 5.62
C ILE A 51 -6.81 0.49 4.82
N ASP A 52 -5.92 1.27 5.45
CA ASP A 52 -4.68 1.80 4.86
C ASP A 52 -3.47 1.18 5.57
N VAL A 53 -2.88 0.15 4.96
CA VAL A 53 -1.74 -0.59 5.50
C VAL A 53 -0.45 -0.01 4.94
N GLY A 54 0.42 0.48 5.84
CA GLY A 54 1.56 1.32 5.49
C GLY A 54 1.14 2.77 5.27
N SER A 55 0.40 3.32 6.23
CA SER A 55 -0.22 4.65 6.11
C SER A 55 0.78 5.81 6.15
N ASN A 56 2.02 5.55 6.54
CA ASN A 56 3.13 6.50 6.56
C ASN A 56 2.74 7.84 7.25
N ASN A 57 2.80 8.95 6.52
CA ASN A 57 2.47 10.29 7.03
C ASN A 57 1.00 10.70 6.82
N ALA A 58 0.08 9.75 6.64
CA ALA A 58 -1.34 9.94 6.37
C ALA A 58 -1.68 10.59 5.01
N CYS A 59 -0.77 10.62 4.04
CA CYS A 59 -1.03 11.30 2.77
C CYS A 59 -2.23 10.73 1.99
N ASN A 60 -2.52 9.43 2.13
CA ASN A 60 -3.73 8.81 1.58
C ASN A 60 -4.91 8.92 2.56
N ALA A 61 -4.67 8.68 3.86
CA ALA A 61 -5.71 8.63 4.87
C ALA A 61 -6.57 9.91 4.93
N VAL A 62 -5.95 11.10 4.76
CA VAL A 62 -6.68 12.38 4.76
C VAL A 62 -7.64 12.52 3.58
N HIS A 63 -7.35 11.85 2.45
CA HIS A 63 -8.25 11.82 1.30
C HIS A 63 -9.31 10.73 1.42
N TYR A 64 -8.96 9.58 1.99
CA TYR A 64 -9.91 8.50 2.25
C TYR A 64 -11.00 8.94 3.22
N ALA A 65 -10.64 9.72 4.26
CA ALA A 65 -11.58 10.26 5.24
C ALA A 65 -12.58 11.29 4.67
N GLU A 66 -12.35 11.80 3.46
CA GLU A 66 -13.33 12.65 2.77
C GLU A 66 -14.50 11.85 2.16
N VAL A 67 -14.34 10.53 2.08
CA VAL A 67 -15.25 9.65 1.33
C VAL A 67 -15.74 8.48 2.15
N PHE A 68 -14.87 7.86 2.96
CA PHE A 68 -15.25 6.73 3.81
C PHE A 68 -15.76 7.20 5.18
N ASP A 69 -16.73 6.44 5.72
CA ASP A 69 -17.24 6.69 7.07
C ASP A 69 -16.16 6.49 8.14
N THR A 70 -15.29 5.47 7.93
CA THR A 70 -14.15 5.18 8.81
C THR A 70 -12.91 4.76 8.01
N VAL A 71 -11.73 5.17 8.49
CA VAL A 71 -10.42 4.82 7.93
C VAL A 71 -9.52 4.26 9.01
N GLU A 72 -9.15 2.99 8.88
CA GLU A 72 -8.28 2.29 9.83
C GLU A 72 -6.85 2.24 9.25
N CYS A 73 -5.92 2.91 9.92
CA CYS A 73 -4.56 3.11 9.43
C CYS A 73 -3.55 2.31 10.24
N PHE A 74 -2.67 1.56 9.58
CA PHE A 74 -1.63 0.77 10.22
C PHE A 74 -0.26 1.32 9.83
N GLU A 75 0.50 1.75 10.84
CA GLU A 75 1.85 2.29 10.64
C GLU A 75 2.72 1.99 11.87
N PRO A 76 3.70 1.07 11.75
CA PRO A 76 4.48 0.65 12.90
C PRO A 76 5.66 1.58 13.26
N THR A 77 6.09 2.50 12.37
CA THR A 77 7.30 3.30 12.62
C THR A 77 7.02 4.58 13.40
N PRO A 78 7.73 4.83 14.53
CA PRO A 78 7.43 5.98 15.41
C PRO A 78 7.54 7.34 14.72
N LEU A 79 8.49 7.49 13.77
CA LEU A 79 8.60 8.74 13.03
C LEU A 79 7.37 8.96 12.14
N ALA A 80 7.00 7.95 11.33
CA ALA A 80 5.83 8.05 10.46
C ALA A 80 4.54 8.29 11.25
N GLN A 81 4.37 7.63 12.41
CA GLN A 81 3.26 7.91 13.33
C GLN A 81 3.21 9.36 13.79
N THR A 82 4.38 9.95 14.07
CA THR A 82 4.47 11.38 14.45
C THR A 82 4.04 12.28 13.29
N LEU A 83 4.53 12.00 12.09
CA LEU A 83 4.15 12.70 10.86
C LEU A 83 2.65 12.53 10.59
N TRP A 84 2.13 11.32 10.74
CA TRP A 84 0.72 10.97 10.57
C TRP A 84 -0.18 11.82 11.49
N ARG A 85 0.12 11.82 12.79
CA ARG A 85 -0.67 12.57 13.79
C ARG A 85 -0.65 14.07 13.50
N ASN A 86 0.48 14.60 13.10
CA ASN A 86 0.60 16.02 12.73
C ASN A 86 -0.18 16.35 11.46
N THR A 87 -0.10 15.51 10.43
CA THR A 87 -0.85 15.68 9.17
C THR A 87 -2.36 15.65 9.43
N VAL A 88 -2.85 14.64 10.14
CA VAL A 88 -4.29 14.50 10.46
C VAL A 88 -4.79 15.70 11.27
N ARG A 89 -4.02 16.14 12.28
CA ARG A 89 -4.37 17.31 13.09
C ARG A 89 -4.46 18.57 12.23
N ASP A 90 -3.44 18.85 11.42
CA ASP A 90 -3.36 20.12 10.68
C ASP A 90 -4.27 20.14 9.44
N CYS A 91 -4.68 18.97 8.95
CA CYS A 91 -5.78 18.85 7.96
C CYS A 91 -7.18 18.89 8.61
N GLY A 92 -7.28 18.82 9.94
CA GLY A 92 -8.58 18.75 10.61
C GLY A 92 -9.37 17.48 10.31
N THR A 93 -8.69 16.40 9.94
CA THR A 93 -9.31 15.15 9.47
C THR A 93 -9.97 14.40 10.64
N GLN A 94 -11.18 13.89 10.41
CA GLN A 94 -11.95 13.09 11.35
C GLN A 94 -12.20 11.69 10.77
N GLY A 95 -12.66 10.74 11.59
CA GLY A 95 -13.02 9.40 11.14
C GLY A 95 -11.81 8.50 10.82
N VAL A 96 -10.61 8.86 11.28
CA VAL A 96 -9.38 8.09 11.08
C VAL A 96 -8.84 7.55 12.40
N THR A 97 -8.41 6.29 12.41
CA THR A 97 -7.78 5.63 13.56
C THR A 97 -6.39 5.15 13.17
N LEU A 98 -5.38 5.41 14.00
CA LEU A 98 -4.01 4.91 13.81
C LEU A 98 -3.73 3.76 14.78
N TYR A 99 -3.27 2.64 14.21
CA TYR A 99 -2.75 1.48 14.92
C TYR A 99 -1.22 1.44 14.76
N ASP A 100 -0.50 1.43 15.88
CA ASP A 100 0.97 1.48 15.95
C ASP A 100 1.62 0.09 15.87
N VAL A 101 1.13 -0.74 14.98
CA VAL A 101 1.57 -2.13 14.75
C VAL A 101 1.85 -2.38 13.28
N ALA A 102 2.69 -3.37 12.99
CA ALA A 102 2.81 -3.96 11.68
C ALA A 102 1.71 -5.00 11.46
N LEU A 103 1.23 -5.14 10.23
CA LEU A 103 0.40 -6.28 9.84
C LEU A 103 1.26 -7.36 9.17
N GLY A 104 0.86 -8.62 9.36
CA GLY A 104 1.49 -9.77 8.77
C GLY A 104 0.72 -11.06 9.04
N GLU A 105 1.33 -12.20 8.74
CA GLU A 105 0.73 -13.52 8.75
C GLU A 105 0.45 -14.08 10.15
N ASP A 106 1.11 -13.54 11.18
CA ASP A 106 0.98 -14.03 12.57
C ASP A 106 1.21 -12.93 13.61
N HIS A 107 1.03 -13.29 14.88
CA HIS A 107 1.29 -12.42 16.02
C HIS A 107 2.69 -12.65 16.55
N ARG A 108 3.58 -11.66 16.42
CA ARG A 108 4.95 -11.72 16.93
C ARG A 108 5.54 -10.34 17.20
N THR A 109 6.70 -10.33 17.84
CA THR A 109 7.57 -9.15 17.87
C THR A 109 8.58 -9.26 16.74
N THR A 110 8.72 -8.21 15.94
CA THR A 110 9.62 -8.16 14.79
C THR A 110 10.41 -6.87 14.75
N GLN A 111 11.30 -6.72 13.79
CA GLN A 111 12.11 -5.51 13.61
C GLN A 111 11.82 -4.87 12.25
N ILE A 112 11.79 -3.54 12.23
CA ILE A 112 11.75 -2.73 11.01
C ILE A 112 13.12 -2.12 10.79
N LEU A 113 13.60 -2.18 9.55
CA LEU A 113 14.77 -1.43 9.09
C LEU A 113 14.34 -0.02 8.70
N ILE A 114 14.96 0.97 9.36
CA ILE A 114 14.70 2.38 9.11
C ILE A 114 15.74 2.91 8.12
N HIS A 115 15.29 3.43 6.98
CA HIS A 115 16.14 4.02 5.96
C HIS A 115 16.55 5.47 6.27
N ALA A 116 17.79 5.80 5.95
CA ALA A 116 18.43 7.06 6.34
C ALA A 116 17.90 8.32 5.64
N ARG A 117 17.25 8.18 4.49
CA ARG A 117 16.90 9.32 3.61
C ARG A 117 15.52 9.20 2.95
N ASN A 118 14.80 8.14 3.24
CA ASN A 118 13.49 7.91 2.65
C ASN A 118 12.69 7.00 3.57
N GLY A 119 11.83 7.60 4.38
CA GLY A 119 10.94 6.88 5.30
C GLY A 119 9.94 5.97 4.60
N GLY A 120 9.66 6.22 3.32
CA GLY A 120 8.82 5.36 2.49
C GLY A 120 9.45 4.00 2.14
N HIS A 121 10.75 3.80 2.40
CA HIS A 121 11.42 2.51 2.16
C HIS A 121 11.68 1.70 3.44
N ASN A 122 11.03 2.04 4.54
CA ASN A 122 11.10 1.24 5.76
C ASN A 122 10.42 -0.11 5.54
N HIS A 123 11.07 -1.21 5.90
CA HIS A 123 10.52 -2.56 5.71
C HIS A 123 10.90 -3.51 6.86
N LEU A 124 10.13 -4.59 7.02
CA LEU A 124 10.40 -5.59 8.04
C LEU A 124 11.73 -6.33 7.78
N ALA A 125 12.50 -6.54 8.85
CA ALA A 125 13.84 -7.12 8.78
C ALA A 125 13.87 -8.66 8.82
N HIS A 126 12.72 -9.30 9.01
CA HIS A 126 12.63 -10.70 9.42
C HIS A 126 13.23 -11.71 8.45
N TYR A 127 13.16 -11.46 7.14
CA TYR A 127 13.65 -12.38 6.11
C TYR A 127 15.01 -12.00 5.53
N ASP A 128 15.58 -10.89 5.98
CA ASP A 128 16.88 -10.48 5.49
C ASP A 128 18.00 -11.33 6.11
N LYS A 129 18.12 -12.57 5.62
CA LYS A 129 19.24 -13.48 5.96
C LYS A 129 20.59 -12.99 5.43
N ASN A 130 20.58 -11.92 4.62
CA ASN A 130 21.80 -11.37 4.05
C ASN A 130 22.24 -10.12 4.80
N PRO A 131 23.25 -10.19 5.70
CA PRO A 131 23.76 -9.01 6.40
C PRO A 131 24.31 -7.93 5.46
N ARG A 132 24.56 -8.26 4.18
CA ARG A 132 24.98 -7.32 3.14
C ARG A 132 23.80 -6.56 2.50
N ALA A 133 22.57 -7.03 2.69
CA ALA A 133 21.37 -6.31 2.27
C ALA A 133 21.04 -5.12 3.18
N ARG A 134 21.63 -5.05 4.37
CA ARG A 134 21.76 -3.82 5.15
C ARG A 134 22.65 -2.87 4.36
N GLY A 135 22.09 -2.24 3.32
CA GLY A 135 22.79 -1.25 2.54
C GLY A 135 23.32 -0.12 3.45
N PRO A 136 24.35 0.64 3.02
CA PRO A 136 24.95 1.71 3.81
C PRO A 136 23.98 2.84 4.18
N GLN A 137 22.71 2.72 3.84
CA GLN A 137 21.64 3.69 4.07
C GLN A 137 20.66 3.30 5.20
N SER A 138 20.75 2.13 5.84
CA SER A 138 19.93 1.83 7.01
C SER A 138 20.46 2.58 8.24
N ARG A 139 19.61 3.41 8.88
CA ARG A 139 20.00 4.18 10.08
C ARG A 139 19.94 3.33 11.36
N SER A 140 18.90 2.51 11.49
CA SER A 140 18.64 1.75 12.72
C SER A 140 17.60 0.66 12.46
N THR A 141 17.47 -0.23 13.43
CA THR A 141 16.31 -1.13 13.54
C THR A 141 15.39 -0.64 14.65
N HIS A 142 14.11 -0.84 14.49
CA HIS A 142 13.11 -0.57 15.52
C HIS A 142 12.27 -1.83 15.77
N THR A 143 12.06 -2.16 17.03
CA THR A 143 11.25 -3.32 17.43
C THR A 143 9.78 -2.94 17.48
N VAL A 144 8.93 -3.70 16.79
CA VAL A 144 7.49 -3.46 16.68
C VAL A 144 6.69 -4.74 16.92
N ALA A 145 5.44 -4.59 17.35
CA ALA A 145 4.49 -5.68 17.33
C ALA A 145 4.01 -5.91 15.89
N GLN A 146 3.89 -7.18 15.51
CA GLN A 146 3.19 -7.64 14.31
C GLN A 146 1.92 -8.36 14.75
N VAL A 147 0.82 -8.12 14.05
CA VAL A 147 -0.47 -8.77 14.29
C VAL A 147 -1.14 -9.09 12.95
N THR A 148 -2.16 -9.95 12.96
CA THR A 148 -2.96 -10.22 11.77
C THR A 148 -4.09 -9.19 11.65
N LEU A 149 -4.47 -8.81 10.42
CA LEU A 149 -5.64 -7.96 10.20
C LEU A 149 -6.92 -8.66 10.70
N ASP A 150 -6.99 -9.97 10.52
CA ASP A 150 -8.14 -10.79 10.95
C ASP A 150 -8.42 -10.70 12.45
N SER A 151 -7.40 -10.41 13.27
CA SER A 151 -7.57 -10.27 14.73
C SER A 151 -8.45 -9.08 15.15
N TYR A 152 -8.65 -8.10 14.25
CA TYR A 152 -9.53 -6.95 14.52
C TYR A 152 -11.00 -7.23 14.23
N ASN A 153 -11.32 -8.28 13.49
CA ASN A 153 -12.68 -8.65 13.11
C ASN A 153 -13.49 -7.50 12.48
N PHE A 154 -12.85 -6.71 11.61
CA PHE A 154 -13.53 -5.62 10.92
C PHE A 154 -14.63 -6.12 9.99
N SER A 155 -15.79 -5.48 10.07
CA SER A 155 -16.90 -5.63 9.13
C SER A 155 -17.05 -4.41 8.24
N ASP A 156 -17.80 -4.55 7.15
CA ASP A 156 -18.10 -3.46 6.21
C ASP A 156 -16.86 -2.84 5.57
N VAL A 157 -15.84 -3.65 5.34
CA VAL A 157 -14.60 -3.23 4.67
C VAL A 157 -14.83 -3.21 3.17
N ASP A 158 -14.80 -2.02 2.58
CA ASP A 158 -15.03 -1.83 1.14
C ASP A 158 -13.72 -1.64 0.35
N PHE A 159 -12.66 -1.18 1.02
CA PHE A 159 -11.37 -0.93 0.39
C PHE A 159 -10.20 -1.23 1.33
N ILE A 160 -9.17 -1.90 0.81
CA ILE A 160 -7.90 -2.11 1.50
C ILE A 160 -6.76 -1.68 0.57
N LYS A 161 -5.94 -0.71 1.00
CA LYS A 161 -4.65 -0.41 0.39
C LYS A 161 -3.55 -1.10 1.18
N ILE A 162 -2.62 -1.77 0.47
CA ILE A 162 -1.43 -2.39 1.07
C ILE A 162 -0.19 -1.89 0.33
N ASP A 163 0.72 -1.24 1.07
CA ASP A 163 1.94 -0.66 0.57
C ASP A 163 2.99 -0.72 1.70
N VAL A 164 3.66 -1.86 1.79
CA VAL A 164 4.52 -2.24 2.92
C VAL A 164 5.91 -2.72 2.48
N GLU A 165 6.34 -2.23 1.30
CA GLU A 165 7.71 -2.36 0.79
C GLU A 165 8.18 -3.82 0.62
N GLY A 166 7.27 -4.68 0.14
CA GLY A 166 7.50 -6.06 -0.23
C GLY A 166 6.92 -7.11 0.73
N TYR A 167 6.24 -6.68 1.80
CA TYR A 167 5.63 -7.62 2.78
C TYR A 167 4.14 -7.88 2.50
N GLU A 168 3.64 -7.49 1.34
CA GLU A 168 2.22 -7.51 0.96
C GLU A 168 1.60 -8.91 1.04
N LEU A 169 2.31 -9.96 0.59
CA LEU A 169 1.80 -11.34 0.62
C LEU A 169 1.49 -11.79 2.06
N PHE A 170 2.37 -11.49 3.01
CA PHE A 170 2.19 -11.88 4.41
C PHE A 170 1.07 -11.08 5.09
N VAL A 171 0.87 -9.81 4.69
CA VAL A 171 -0.30 -9.03 5.13
C VAL A 171 -1.59 -9.67 4.62
N LEU A 172 -1.61 -10.12 3.35
CA LEU A 172 -2.77 -10.80 2.76
C LEU A 172 -3.07 -12.13 3.45
N GLU A 173 -2.05 -12.92 3.79
CA GLU A 173 -2.20 -14.17 4.54
C GLU A 173 -2.84 -13.93 5.92
N GLY A 174 -2.43 -12.87 6.61
CA GLY A 174 -3.04 -12.46 7.90
C GLY A 174 -4.36 -11.70 7.79
N ALA A 175 -4.86 -11.49 6.57
CA ALA A 175 -6.11 -10.78 6.27
C ALA A 175 -7.13 -11.66 5.54
N GLU A 176 -6.87 -12.96 5.38
CA GLU A 176 -7.65 -13.84 4.51
C GLU A 176 -9.12 -13.89 4.91
N THR A 177 -9.42 -14.02 6.20
CA THR A 177 -10.80 -14.03 6.72
C THR A 177 -11.51 -12.71 6.43
N THR A 178 -10.85 -11.59 6.69
CA THR A 178 -11.38 -10.24 6.42
C THR A 178 -11.68 -10.06 4.94
N ILE A 179 -10.76 -10.49 4.05
CA ILE A 179 -10.91 -10.40 2.60
C ILE A 179 -12.06 -11.29 2.09
N GLN A 180 -12.15 -12.52 2.58
CA GLN A 180 -13.21 -13.47 2.17
C GLN A 180 -14.59 -13.01 2.63
N GLN A 181 -14.72 -12.49 3.84
CA GLN A 181 -16.00 -12.06 4.41
C GLN A 181 -16.52 -10.74 3.84
N ASN A 182 -15.62 -9.77 3.61
CA ASN A 182 -16.00 -8.42 3.19
C ASN A 182 -15.90 -8.20 1.68
N ARG A 183 -15.08 -8.98 0.97
CA ARG A 183 -14.86 -8.87 -0.48
C ARG A 183 -14.50 -7.45 -0.93
N PRO A 184 -13.51 -6.78 -0.28
CA PRO A 184 -13.15 -5.41 -0.59
C PRO A 184 -12.46 -5.28 -1.95
N LEU A 185 -12.47 -4.08 -2.52
CA LEU A 185 -11.47 -3.68 -3.51
C LEU A 185 -10.10 -3.65 -2.84
N LEU A 186 -9.08 -4.27 -3.45
CA LEU A 186 -7.71 -4.19 -2.95
C LEU A 186 -6.85 -3.36 -3.91
N GLN A 187 -5.99 -2.49 -3.34
CA GLN A 187 -4.92 -1.80 -4.05
C GLN A 187 -3.58 -2.20 -3.45
N LEU A 188 -2.69 -2.75 -4.24
CA LEU A 188 -1.37 -3.17 -3.81
C LEU A 188 -0.27 -2.51 -4.66
N GLU A 189 0.78 -1.99 -4.00
CA GLU A 189 2.02 -1.66 -4.69
C GLU A 189 2.86 -2.92 -4.81
N ILE A 190 3.02 -3.45 -6.03
CA ILE A 190 3.76 -4.70 -6.26
C ILE A 190 5.07 -4.42 -6.97
N VAL A 191 6.18 -4.60 -6.24
CA VAL A 191 7.53 -4.35 -6.74
C VAL A 191 8.36 -5.63 -6.69
N ALA A 192 8.65 -6.22 -7.85
CA ALA A 192 9.28 -7.54 -7.94
C ALA A 192 10.58 -7.68 -7.13
N HIS A 193 11.42 -6.64 -7.04
CA HIS A 193 12.65 -6.72 -6.24
C HIS A 193 12.40 -6.60 -4.74
N GLN A 194 11.31 -5.98 -4.32
CA GLN A 194 10.91 -5.91 -2.90
C GLN A 194 10.35 -7.27 -2.46
N CYS A 195 9.46 -7.89 -3.24
CA CYS A 195 8.93 -9.23 -2.98
C CYS A 195 10.06 -10.25 -2.74
N ARG A 196 11.12 -10.17 -3.54
CA ARG A 196 12.27 -11.08 -3.40
C ARG A 196 13.11 -10.90 -2.14
N LYS A 197 13.08 -9.74 -1.49
CA LYS A 197 13.69 -9.57 -0.16
C LYS A 197 13.07 -10.54 0.84
N PHE A 198 11.81 -10.90 0.62
CA PHE A 198 11.01 -11.77 1.46
C PHE A 198 10.81 -13.17 0.90
N ASN A 199 11.63 -13.57 -0.09
CA ASN A 199 11.69 -14.94 -0.64
C ASN A 199 10.45 -15.36 -1.45
N TYR A 200 9.65 -14.45 -1.97
CA TYR A 200 8.56 -14.78 -2.88
C TYR A 200 8.66 -13.96 -4.17
N ARG A 201 7.91 -14.34 -5.19
CA ARG A 201 7.85 -13.66 -6.48
C ARG A 201 6.53 -12.91 -6.60
N ALA A 202 6.53 -11.79 -7.32
CA ALA A 202 5.34 -10.96 -7.50
C ALA A 202 4.15 -11.75 -8.09
N GLU A 203 4.42 -12.70 -8.99
CA GLU A 203 3.39 -13.58 -9.55
C GLU A 203 2.73 -14.50 -8.52
N GLU A 204 3.45 -14.89 -7.46
CA GLU A 204 2.89 -15.73 -6.38
C GLU A 204 1.82 -14.96 -5.59
N LEU A 205 2.06 -13.66 -5.35
CA LEU A 205 1.07 -12.78 -4.73
C LEU A 205 -0.18 -12.61 -5.61
N ILE A 206 0.02 -12.39 -6.91
CA ILE A 206 -1.08 -12.25 -7.86
C ILE A 206 -1.92 -13.54 -7.92
N GLU A 207 -1.26 -14.70 -7.95
CA GLU A 207 -1.92 -15.99 -7.98
C GLU A 207 -2.66 -16.29 -6.67
N TYR A 208 -2.09 -15.89 -5.52
CA TYR A 208 -2.76 -15.98 -4.22
C TYR A 208 -4.13 -15.29 -4.26
N LEU A 209 -4.20 -14.06 -4.77
CA LEU A 209 -5.47 -13.32 -4.86
C LEU A 209 -6.41 -13.88 -5.94
N ARG A 210 -5.88 -14.43 -7.04
CA ARG A 210 -6.69 -15.15 -8.02
C ARG A 210 -7.38 -16.37 -7.42
N ASN A 211 -6.68 -17.12 -6.57
CA ASN A 211 -7.23 -18.26 -5.84
C ASN A 211 -8.32 -17.84 -4.85
N LEU A 212 -8.33 -16.60 -4.40
CA LEU A 212 -9.42 -15.98 -3.62
C LEU A 212 -10.54 -15.39 -4.52
N ASN A 213 -10.56 -15.72 -5.81
CA ASN A 213 -11.53 -15.22 -6.80
C ASN A 213 -11.49 -13.70 -7.00
N TYR A 214 -10.28 -13.14 -7.13
CA TYR A 214 -10.07 -11.76 -7.55
C TYR A 214 -9.55 -11.68 -8.97
N ARG A 215 -10.00 -10.69 -9.73
CA ARG A 215 -9.40 -10.29 -11.01
C ARG A 215 -8.46 -9.12 -10.81
N VAL A 216 -7.42 -9.08 -11.63
CA VAL A 216 -6.42 -8.00 -11.61
C VAL A 216 -6.78 -6.96 -12.64
N CYS A 217 -6.69 -5.68 -12.27
CA CYS A 217 -6.76 -4.58 -13.22
C CYS A 217 -5.75 -3.47 -12.87
N SER A 218 -5.48 -2.61 -13.84
CA SER A 218 -4.75 -1.37 -13.62
C SER A 218 -5.54 -0.18 -14.13
N LYS A 219 -5.26 0.98 -13.57
CA LYS A 219 -5.88 2.24 -14.02
C LYS A 219 -5.54 2.59 -15.48
N ARG A 220 -4.43 2.03 -16.01
CA ARG A 220 -3.91 2.34 -17.34
C ARG A 220 -4.41 1.41 -18.43
N ASP A 221 -4.46 0.10 -18.11
CA ASP A 221 -4.69 -0.92 -19.13
C ASP A 221 -6.00 -1.70 -18.90
N GLY A 222 -6.80 -1.31 -17.90
CA GLY A 222 -8.03 -2.03 -17.54
C GLY A 222 -7.74 -3.43 -16.99
N TRP A 223 -8.52 -4.43 -17.42
CA TRP A 223 -8.36 -5.81 -16.99
C TRP A 223 -7.05 -6.42 -17.47
N LEU A 224 -6.36 -7.12 -16.58
CA LEU A 224 -5.09 -7.78 -16.83
C LEU A 224 -5.25 -9.30 -16.73
N ASP A 225 -5.98 -9.86 -17.67
CA ASP A 225 -6.13 -11.30 -17.80
C ASP A 225 -4.86 -11.92 -18.43
N GLY A 226 -4.49 -13.14 -18.02
CA GLY A 226 -3.33 -13.85 -18.56
C GLY A 226 -2.17 -13.98 -17.57
N GLU A 227 -0.99 -14.26 -18.09
CA GLU A 227 0.17 -14.65 -17.30
C GLU A 227 0.96 -13.44 -16.80
N PHE A 228 1.35 -13.51 -15.52
CA PHE A 228 2.32 -12.60 -14.93
C PHE A 228 3.64 -13.32 -14.68
N THR A 229 4.73 -12.63 -14.97
CA THR A 229 6.08 -13.10 -14.64
C THR A 229 6.90 -11.95 -14.07
N SER A 230 7.86 -12.25 -13.21
CA SER A 230 8.79 -11.25 -12.68
C SER A 230 10.22 -11.60 -13.06
N SER A 231 11.00 -10.61 -13.46
CA SER A 231 12.42 -10.79 -13.78
C SER A 231 13.30 -10.10 -12.76
N CYS A 232 14.42 -10.73 -12.42
CA CYS A 232 15.44 -10.20 -11.52
C CYS A 232 16.84 -10.25 -12.10
N ARG A 233 17.00 -10.05 -13.39
CA ARG A 233 18.33 -9.87 -13.94
C ARG A 233 18.91 -8.53 -13.45
N SER A 234 20.20 -8.53 -13.12
CA SER A 234 20.89 -7.41 -12.45
C SER A 234 21.01 -6.14 -13.28
N ASP A 235 20.66 -6.21 -14.56
CA ASP A 235 20.99 -5.17 -15.53
C ASP A 235 19.80 -4.44 -16.17
N ASP A 236 18.55 -4.96 -16.12
CA ASP A 236 17.48 -4.28 -16.84
C ASP A 236 16.05 -4.50 -16.36
N SER A 237 15.82 -5.26 -15.32
CA SER A 237 14.49 -5.82 -15.22
C SER A 237 13.93 -5.97 -13.82
N LYS A 238 14.00 -4.91 -13.05
CA LYS A 238 13.19 -4.77 -11.84
C LYS A 238 11.74 -4.50 -12.26
N GLY A 239 11.11 -5.47 -12.93
CA GLY A 239 9.80 -5.28 -13.50
C GLY A 239 8.91 -6.50 -13.37
N ILE A 240 7.62 -6.24 -13.35
CA ILE A 240 6.57 -7.21 -13.55
C ILE A 240 6.25 -7.21 -15.04
N TYR A 241 6.06 -8.40 -15.62
CA TYR A 241 5.65 -8.58 -17.01
C TYR A 241 4.24 -9.17 -17.01
N HIS A 242 3.41 -8.65 -17.90
CA HIS A 242 2.10 -9.20 -18.19
C HIS A 242 2.08 -9.65 -19.65
N ASN A 243 1.79 -10.92 -19.89
CA ASN A 243 1.84 -11.55 -21.21
C ASN A 243 3.16 -11.27 -21.96
N GLY A 244 4.29 -11.32 -21.24
CA GLY A 244 5.63 -11.07 -21.78
C GLY A 244 5.99 -9.59 -22.01
N VAL A 245 5.07 -8.66 -21.77
CA VAL A 245 5.32 -7.21 -21.91
C VAL A 245 5.67 -6.60 -20.55
N LYS A 246 6.80 -5.90 -20.48
CA LYS A 246 7.24 -5.21 -19.27
C LYS A 246 6.31 -4.06 -18.91
N ARG A 247 5.77 -4.09 -17.70
CA ARG A 247 5.00 -2.96 -17.16
C ARG A 247 5.95 -1.89 -16.65
N LYS A 248 5.88 -0.70 -17.25
CA LYS A 248 6.70 0.44 -16.88
C LYS A 248 5.88 1.43 -16.05
N GLY A 249 6.38 1.77 -14.84
CA GLY A 249 5.90 2.91 -14.07
C GLY A 249 4.52 2.76 -13.41
N ASP A 250 3.89 1.60 -13.52
CA ASP A 250 2.63 1.32 -12.82
C ASP A 250 2.83 0.07 -11.96
N MET A 251 3.07 0.30 -10.68
CA MET A 251 3.32 -0.74 -9.69
C MET A 251 2.10 -0.93 -8.78
N ASP A 252 1.13 -0.01 -8.85
CA ASP A 252 -0.15 -0.13 -8.18
C ASP A 252 -1.10 -0.97 -9.03
N LEU A 253 -1.44 -2.15 -8.54
CA LEU A 253 -2.46 -3.02 -9.12
C LEU A 253 -3.71 -3.03 -8.24
N PHE A 254 -4.85 -3.16 -8.90
CA PHE A 254 -6.14 -3.29 -8.24
C PHE A 254 -6.65 -4.71 -8.42
N PHE A 255 -7.15 -5.27 -7.33
CA PHE A 255 -7.75 -6.59 -7.31
C PHE A 255 -9.23 -6.44 -6.96
N VAL A 256 -10.05 -6.86 -7.90
CA VAL A 256 -11.50 -6.70 -7.85
C VAL A 256 -12.16 -8.05 -7.66
N PRO A 257 -13.08 -8.21 -6.70
CA PRO A 257 -13.85 -9.43 -6.54
C PRO A 257 -14.51 -9.84 -7.86
N GLN A 258 -14.44 -11.12 -8.25
CA GLN A 258 -14.99 -11.58 -9.53
C GLN A 258 -16.49 -11.37 -9.65
N GLU A 259 -17.20 -11.43 -8.55
CA GLU A 259 -18.66 -11.20 -8.49
C GLU A 259 -19.07 -9.76 -8.85
N TRP A 260 -18.14 -8.80 -8.85
CA TRP A 260 -18.43 -7.42 -9.27
C TRP A 260 -18.41 -7.22 -10.79
N ASN A 261 -18.00 -8.21 -11.58
CA ASN A 261 -17.79 -8.09 -13.03
C ASN A 261 -19.00 -7.54 -13.78
N THR A 262 -20.21 -8.05 -13.49
CA THR A 262 -21.44 -7.61 -14.16
C THR A 262 -21.79 -6.14 -13.92
N GLN A 263 -21.28 -5.55 -12.86
CA GLN A 263 -21.52 -4.14 -12.50
C GLN A 263 -20.45 -3.22 -13.05
N LEU A 264 -19.25 -3.75 -13.33
CA LEU A 264 -18.06 -2.95 -13.67
C LEU A 264 -17.71 -2.97 -15.15
N GLU A 265 -18.09 -4.00 -15.92
CA GLU A 265 -17.79 -4.07 -17.35
C GLU A 265 -18.19 -2.79 -18.11
N PRO A 266 -19.40 -2.21 -17.89
CA PRO A 266 -19.76 -0.95 -18.53
C PRO A 266 -18.98 0.27 -18.03
N ARG A 267 -18.39 0.18 -16.82
CA ARG A 267 -17.66 1.30 -16.20
C ARG A 267 -16.18 1.33 -16.58
N LEU A 268 -15.59 0.17 -16.90
CA LEU A 268 -14.18 0.06 -17.27
C LEU A 268 -13.92 0.37 -18.74
N GLU A 269 -14.92 0.26 -19.62
CA GLU A 269 -14.84 0.76 -21.00
C GLU A 269 -14.70 2.30 -21.09
N LEU A 270 -14.95 3.01 -19.99
CA LEU A 270 -14.78 4.47 -19.88
C LEU A 270 -13.34 4.91 -19.56
N PHE A 271 -12.39 3.99 -19.50
CA PHE A 271 -10.98 4.28 -19.17
C PHE A 271 -10.05 4.42 -20.38
N GLU A 272 -10.57 4.56 -21.59
CA GLU A 272 -9.80 5.14 -22.68
C GLU A 272 -9.49 6.61 -22.35
N ILE A 273 -8.30 6.83 -21.74
CA ILE A 273 -7.69 8.15 -21.57
C ILE A 273 -6.44 8.23 -22.42
#